data_6baecd3fa528facc37fc2a4cf3823152
#
_entry.id   6baecd3fa528facc37fc2a4cf3823152
#
_cell.length_a   1.000
_cell.length_b   1.000
_cell.length_c   1.000
_cell.angle_alpha   90.00
_cell.angle_beta   90.00
_cell.angle_gamma   90.00
#
_symmetry.space_group_name_H-M   'P 1'
#
loop_
_entity.id
_entity.type
_entity.pdbx_description
1 polymer ?
#
loop_
_entity_poly.entity_id
_entity_poly.type
_entity_poly.pdbx_seq_one_letter_code
_entity_poly.pdbx_strand_id
1 'polypeptide(L)'
;AVEFYKTYTPKISIDRQKEYVLNAKVMNAMIVQETGLQNKHSEYGYKHKSLVRNTVISLCEELRKSFNHTLPKSESRLMEKFRDYKMRGYVALVSGTTGNQSARKIGPREGRILLRLKRSKFPVYTDMEIFDEFNRIVAEHNTRITREADRLKLIESPQTVINYLYKTGIKLWWYGV
;
A
#
# COMPACT_ATOMS: atom_id res chain seq x y z
N ALA A 1 -11.03 6.00 14.23
CA ALA A 1 -10.14 5.82 13.07
C ALA A 1 -8.66 5.80 13.46
N VAL A 2 -8.18 6.82 14.18
CA VAL A 2 -6.74 6.93 14.52
C VAL A 2 -6.25 5.71 15.27
N GLU A 3 -6.91 5.35 16.34
CA GLU A 3 -6.54 4.19 17.18
C GLU A 3 -6.60 2.88 16.40
N PHE A 4 -7.66 2.71 15.60
CA PHE A 4 -7.82 1.54 14.74
C PHE A 4 -6.61 1.31 13.81
N TYR A 5 -6.15 2.36 13.10
CA TYR A 5 -5.03 2.19 12.15
C TYR A 5 -3.66 2.10 12.83
N LYS A 6 -3.50 2.58 14.07
CA LYS A 6 -2.28 2.39 14.86
C LYS A 6 -2.11 0.93 15.30
N THR A 7 -3.21 0.27 15.69
CA THR A 7 -3.20 -1.11 16.19
C THR A 7 -3.41 -2.15 15.10
N TYR A 8 -3.67 -1.72 13.85
CA TYR A 8 -3.97 -2.62 12.74
C TYR A 8 -2.79 -3.55 12.42
N THR A 9 -3.11 -4.84 12.23
CA THR A 9 -2.14 -5.85 11.81
C THR A 9 -2.53 -6.36 10.43
N PRO A 10 -1.62 -6.35 9.45
CA PRO A 10 -0.19 -5.98 9.52
C PRO A 10 0.04 -4.45 9.65
N LYS A 11 1.15 -4.08 10.28
CA LYS A 11 1.48 -2.68 10.59
C LYS A 11 1.45 -1.78 9.35
N ILE A 12 0.71 -0.68 9.45
CA ILE A 12 0.57 0.33 8.41
C ILE A 12 1.61 1.45 8.68
N SER A 13 2.27 1.96 7.62
CA SER A 13 3.17 3.12 7.76
C SER A 13 2.42 4.36 8.24
N ILE A 14 3.12 5.27 8.93
CA ILE A 14 2.52 6.49 9.51
C ILE A 14 1.82 7.33 8.43
N ASP A 15 2.41 7.47 7.26
CA ASP A 15 1.82 8.26 6.17
C ASP A 15 0.53 7.63 5.65
N ARG A 16 0.51 6.30 5.50
CA ARG A 16 -0.71 5.57 5.15
C ARG A 16 -1.78 5.64 6.25
N GLN A 17 -1.38 5.65 7.52
CA GLN A 17 -2.33 5.84 8.62
C GLN A 17 -3.01 7.21 8.51
N LYS A 18 -2.25 8.29 8.26
CA LYS A 18 -2.79 9.65 8.05
C LYS A 18 -3.77 9.69 6.88
N GLU A 19 -3.39 9.09 5.76
CA GLU A 19 -4.23 8.99 4.57
C GLU A 19 -5.56 8.27 4.87
N TYR A 20 -5.50 7.11 5.53
CA TYR A 20 -6.70 6.34 5.86
C TYR A 20 -7.58 7.04 6.89
N VAL A 21 -6.99 7.74 7.85
CA VAL A 21 -7.75 8.58 8.81
C VAL A 21 -8.49 9.70 8.09
N LEU A 22 -7.85 10.38 7.14
CA LEU A 22 -8.48 11.43 6.35
C LEU A 22 -9.63 10.87 5.51
N ASN A 23 -9.38 9.77 4.80
CA ASN A 23 -10.39 9.08 4.01
C ASN A 23 -11.59 8.64 4.87
N ALA A 24 -11.34 8.15 6.10
CA ALA A 24 -12.39 7.76 7.04
C ALA A 24 -13.24 8.97 7.49
N LYS A 25 -12.62 10.13 7.73
CA LYS A 25 -13.36 11.36 8.05
C LYS A 25 -14.29 11.77 6.91
N VAL A 26 -13.81 11.70 5.67
CA VAL A 26 -14.63 12.00 4.48
C VAL A 26 -15.79 11.01 4.36
N MET A 27 -15.53 9.71 4.50
CA MET A 27 -16.58 8.68 4.45
C MET A 27 -17.64 8.87 5.54
N ASN A 28 -17.23 9.24 6.75
CA ASN A 28 -18.16 9.55 7.84
C ASN A 28 -19.01 10.79 7.53
N ALA A 29 -18.43 11.84 6.96
CA ALA A 29 -19.19 13.01 6.51
C ALA A 29 -20.22 12.65 5.44
N MET A 30 -19.85 11.78 4.48
CA MET A 30 -20.77 11.26 3.46
C MET A 30 -21.94 10.47 4.09
N ILE A 31 -21.67 9.66 5.13
CA ILE A 31 -22.73 8.91 5.85
C ILE A 31 -23.67 9.87 6.55
N VAL A 32 -23.16 10.87 7.27
CA VAL A 32 -23.99 11.86 7.95
C VAL A 32 -24.89 12.60 6.96
N GLN A 33 -24.33 13.01 5.82
CA GLN A 33 -25.09 13.68 4.74
C GLN A 33 -26.18 12.77 4.14
N GLU A 34 -25.83 11.51 3.84
CA GLU A 34 -26.78 10.52 3.32
C GLU A 34 -27.94 10.32 4.28
N THR A 35 -27.64 10.08 5.57
CA THR A 35 -28.65 9.86 6.61
C THR A 35 -29.52 11.07 6.82
N GLY A 36 -28.94 12.28 6.86
CA GLY A 36 -29.70 13.51 7.00
C GLY A 36 -30.69 13.75 5.84
N LEU A 37 -30.27 13.46 4.61
CA LEU A 37 -31.15 13.55 3.45
C LEU A 37 -32.24 12.47 3.44
N GLN A 38 -31.91 11.24 3.80
CA GLN A 38 -32.88 10.16 3.88
C GLN A 38 -33.96 10.43 4.93
N ASN A 39 -33.57 10.96 6.09
CA ASN A 39 -34.53 11.33 7.13
C ASN A 39 -35.47 12.44 6.65
N LYS A 40 -34.95 13.53 6.04
CA LYS A 40 -35.79 14.58 5.44
C LYS A 40 -36.72 14.05 4.36
N HIS A 41 -36.22 13.20 3.47
CA HIS A 41 -37.03 12.60 2.40
C HIS A 41 -38.13 11.69 2.95
N SER A 42 -37.86 10.95 4.03
CA SER A 42 -38.86 10.12 4.70
C SER A 42 -39.96 11.00 5.31
N GLU A 43 -39.58 12.12 5.93
CA GLU A 43 -40.50 13.06 6.56
C GLU A 43 -41.43 13.72 5.53
N TYR A 44 -40.93 14.05 4.33
CA TYR A 44 -41.70 14.68 3.26
C TYR A 44 -42.27 13.72 2.19
N GLY A 45 -42.12 12.38 2.37
CA GLY A 45 -42.65 11.39 1.47
C GLY A 45 -41.97 11.24 0.10
N TYR A 46 -40.81 11.88 -0.09
CA TYR A 46 -40.05 11.82 -1.35
C TYR A 46 -39.05 10.67 -1.41
N LYS A 47 -39.02 9.92 -2.53
CA LYS A 47 -38.10 8.82 -2.77
C LYS A 47 -37.08 9.15 -3.89
N HIS A 48 -36.23 10.15 -3.71
CA HIS A 48 -35.22 10.51 -4.71
C HIS A 48 -33.84 9.92 -4.40
N LYS A 49 -33.68 8.60 -4.63
CA LYS A 49 -32.38 7.93 -4.44
C LYS A 49 -31.25 8.55 -5.26
N SER A 50 -31.54 9.04 -6.47
CA SER A 50 -30.57 9.70 -7.35
C SER A 50 -30.09 11.03 -6.77
N LEU A 51 -30.97 11.82 -6.19
CA LEU A 51 -30.61 13.11 -5.56
C LEU A 51 -29.68 12.89 -4.37
N VAL A 52 -30.00 11.96 -3.48
CA VAL A 52 -29.17 11.63 -2.33
C VAL A 52 -27.76 11.19 -2.80
N ARG A 53 -27.70 10.30 -3.80
CA ARG A 53 -26.44 9.85 -4.38
C ARG A 53 -25.63 11.02 -4.94
N ASN A 54 -26.21 11.87 -5.75
CA ASN A 54 -25.51 12.99 -6.39
C ASN A 54 -25.00 13.99 -5.34
N THR A 55 -25.79 14.29 -4.32
CA THR A 55 -25.38 15.18 -3.23
C THR A 55 -24.20 14.61 -2.45
N VAL A 56 -24.19 13.30 -2.17
CA VAL A 56 -23.06 12.65 -1.47
C VAL A 56 -21.80 12.66 -2.33
N ILE A 57 -21.92 12.47 -3.65
CA ILE A 57 -20.79 12.55 -4.59
C ILE A 57 -20.23 13.98 -4.63
N SER A 58 -21.11 14.98 -4.79
CA SER A 58 -20.69 16.40 -4.80
C SER A 58 -19.97 16.81 -3.52
N LEU A 59 -20.48 16.39 -2.36
CA LEU A 59 -19.79 16.59 -1.07
C LEU A 59 -18.38 15.98 -1.07
N CYS A 60 -18.23 14.76 -1.58
CA CYS A 60 -16.92 14.13 -1.65
C CYS A 60 -15.94 14.93 -2.53
N GLU A 61 -16.42 15.50 -3.65
CA GLU A 61 -15.60 16.32 -4.54
C GLU A 61 -15.20 17.66 -3.89
N GLU A 62 -16.10 18.31 -3.18
CA GLU A 62 -15.81 19.53 -2.41
C GLU A 62 -14.76 19.26 -1.31
N LEU A 63 -14.93 18.17 -0.56
CA LEU A 63 -13.97 17.75 0.45
C LEU A 63 -12.61 17.37 -0.17
N ARG A 64 -12.59 16.90 -1.42
CA ARG A 64 -11.34 16.64 -2.14
C ARG A 64 -10.56 17.93 -2.43
N LYS A 65 -11.27 18.98 -2.88
CA LYS A 65 -10.66 20.29 -3.12
C LYS A 65 -10.07 20.88 -1.84
N SER A 66 -10.76 20.71 -0.71
CA SER A 66 -10.35 21.27 0.57
C SER A 66 -9.25 20.49 1.28
N PHE A 67 -9.27 19.17 1.23
CA PHE A 67 -8.43 18.28 2.05
C PHE A 67 -7.53 17.33 1.24
N ASN A 68 -7.63 17.33 -0.09
CA ASN A 68 -6.82 16.48 -0.98
C ASN A 68 -6.80 14.99 -0.59
N HIS A 69 -7.96 14.42 -0.24
CA HIS A 69 -8.08 13.01 0.10
C HIS A 69 -7.90 12.08 -1.12
N THR A 70 -7.58 10.81 -0.89
CA THR A 70 -7.23 9.83 -1.94
C THR A 70 -8.35 8.86 -2.33
N LEU A 71 -9.59 9.11 -1.92
CA LEU A 71 -10.74 8.29 -2.33
C LEU A 71 -10.92 8.28 -3.85
N PRO A 72 -11.55 7.25 -4.44
CA PRO A 72 -11.73 7.14 -5.89
C PRO A 72 -12.36 8.41 -6.50
N LYS A 73 -11.88 8.82 -7.69
CA LYS A 73 -12.46 9.94 -8.45
C LYS A 73 -13.67 9.51 -9.28
N SER A 74 -13.69 8.25 -9.73
CA SER A 74 -14.82 7.69 -10.47
C SER A 74 -16.00 7.48 -9.52
N GLU A 75 -17.16 8.03 -9.87
CA GLU A 75 -18.41 7.92 -9.11
C GLU A 75 -18.78 6.46 -8.78
N SER A 76 -18.67 5.57 -9.77
CA SER A 76 -19.00 4.16 -9.61
C SER A 76 -18.11 3.51 -8.53
N ARG A 77 -16.79 3.70 -8.62
CA ARG A 77 -15.81 3.17 -7.65
C ARG A 77 -15.95 3.84 -6.29
N LEU A 78 -16.28 5.13 -6.25
CA LEU A 78 -16.53 5.85 -5.00
C LEU A 78 -17.73 5.25 -4.28
N MET A 79 -18.86 5.05 -4.98
CA MET A 79 -20.07 4.51 -4.39
C MET A 79 -19.93 3.03 -4.00
N GLU A 80 -19.14 2.25 -4.72
CA GLU A 80 -18.74 0.90 -4.33
C GLU A 80 -17.94 0.91 -3.02
N LYS A 81 -16.91 1.76 -2.95
CA LYS A 81 -16.09 1.94 -1.76
C LYS A 81 -16.89 2.47 -0.57
N PHE A 82 -17.84 3.35 -0.82
CA PHE A 82 -18.73 3.90 0.19
C PHE A 82 -19.66 2.83 0.78
N ARG A 83 -20.24 1.96 -0.06
CA ARG A 83 -21.04 0.81 0.39
C ARG A 83 -20.20 -0.17 1.20
N ASP A 84 -19.00 -0.47 0.73
CA ASP A 84 -18.04 -1.32 1.41
C ASP A 84 -17.65 -0.75 2.79
N TYR A 85 -17.43 0.56 2.87
CA TYR A 85 -17.14 1.24 4.12
C TYR A 85 -18.31 1.19 5.12
N LYS A 86 -19.53 1.33 4.66
CA LYS A 86 -20.74 1.17 5.52
C LYS A 86 -20.86 -0.24 6.10
N MET A 87 -20.42 -1.27 5.37
CA MET A 87 -20.47 -2.66 5.82
C MET A 87 -19.29 -3.06 6.70
N ARG A 88 -18.07 -2.69 6.31
CA ARG A 88 -16.82 -3.16 6.95
C ARG A 88 -16.08 -2.11 7.76
N GLY A 89 -16.59 -0.88 7.80
CA GLY A 89 -15.97 0.22 8.54
C GLY A 89 -14.55 0.54 8.03
N TYR A 90 -13.67 0.85 8.96
CA TYR A 90 -12.30 1.29 8.67
C TYR A 90 -11.45 0.29 7.89
N VAL A 91 -11.74 -1.01 8.00
CA VAL A 91 -11.05 -2.08 7.24
C VAL A 91 -11.20 -1.88 5.74
N ALA A 92 -12.37 -1.39 5.30
CA ALA A 92 -12.64 -1.14 3.89
C ALA A 92 -11.65 -0.16 3.23
N LEU A 93 -11.03 0.74 3.99
CA LEU A 93 -10.08 1.72 3.46
C LEU A 93 -8.65 1.20 3.39
N VAL A 94 -8.34 0.11 4.09
CA VAL A 94 -7.01 -0.50 4.02
C VAL A 94 -6.81 -1.14 2.65
N SER A 95 -5.67 -0.85 2.02
CA SER A 95 -5.32 -1.48 0.74
C SER A 95 -5.17 -2.99 0.90
N GLY A 96 -5.74 -3.79 0.00
CA GLY A 96 -5.57 -5.24 -0.03
C GLY A 96 -4.13 -5.71 -0.20
N THR A 97 -3.22 -4.80 -0.62
CA THR A 97 -1.78 -5.07 -0.69
C THR A 97 -1.05 -4.80 0.63
N THR A 98 -1.74 -4.25 1.64
CA THR A 98 -1.14 -3.98 2.94
C THR A 98 -0.74 -5.28 3.62
N GLY A 99 0.55 -5.39 3.95
CA GLY A 99 1.12 -6.60 4.57
C GLY A 99 1.35 -7.77 3.62
N ASN A 100 1.06 -7.63 2.34
CA ASN A 100 1.38 -8.67 1.36
C ASN A 100 2.90 -8.81 1.19
N GLN A 101 3.46 -9.77 1.91
CA GLN A 101 4.89 -10.09 1.82
C GLN A 101 5.21 -10.93 0.57
N SER A 102 4.22 -11.64 0.02
CA SER A 102 4.41 -12.46 -1.19
C SER A 102 4.68 -11.61 -2.44
N ALA A 103 4.25 -10.33 -2.44
CA ALA A 103 4.55 -9.39 -3.52
C ALA A 103 5.95 -8.77 -3.42
N ARG A 104 6.72 -9.04 -2.36
CA ARG A 104 8.09 -8.56 -2.26
C ARG A 104 8.97 -9.35 -3.24
N LYS A 105 9.57 -8.64 -4.18
CA LYS A 105 10.53 -9.24 -5.14
C LYS A 105 11.79 -9.76 -4.46
N ILE A 106 12.16 -9.20 -3.29
CA ILE A 106 13.32 -9.57 -2.49
C ILE A 106 12.86 -9.86 -1.07
N GLY A 107 13.00 -11.10 -0.65
CA GLY A 107 12.71 -11.54 0.71
C GLY A 107 13.85 -11.22 1.70
N PRO A 108 13.68 -11.52 3.01
CA PRO A 108 14.70 -11.26 4.02
C PRO A 108 15.99 -12.06 3.82
N ARG A 109 15.91 -13.28 3.26
CA ARG A 109 17.08 -14.13 2.98
C ARG A 109 17.88 -13.57 1.81
N GLU A 110 17.21 -13.29 0.70
CA GLU A 110 17.80 -12.68 -0.49
C GLU A 110 18.41 -11.31 -0.17
N GLY A 111 17.70 -10.49 0.60
CA GLY A 111 18.17 -9.19 1.05
C GLY A 111 19.48 -9.25 1.82
N ARG A 112 19.68 -10.24 2.69
CA ARG A 112 20.93 -10.44 3.42
C ARG A 112 22.10 -10.74 2.49
N ILE A 113 21.88 -11.54 1.44
CA ILE A 113 22.92 -11.85 0.45
C ILE A 113 23.32 -10.58 -0.31
N LEU A 114 22.35 -9.81 -0.81
CA LEU A 114 22.60 -8.54 -1.49
C LEU A 114 23.38 -7.55 -0.63
N LEU A 115 23.00 -7.40 0.65
CA LEU A 115 23.69 -6.52 1.59
C LEU A 115 25.11 -6.99 1.87
N ARG A 116 25.33 -8.29 1.95
CA ARG A 116 26.67 -8.87 2.14
C ARG A 116 27.57 -8.60 0.93
N LEU A 117 27.06 -8.81 -0.29
CA LEU A 117 27.78 -8.50 -1.53
C LEU A 117 28.15 -7.02 -1.62
N LYS A 118 27.21 -6.10 -1.31
CA LYS A 118 27.50 -4.66 -1.37
C LYS A 118 28.47 -4.19 -0.29
N ARG A 119 28.50 -4.83 0.87
CA ARG A 119 29.43 -4.53 1.98
C ARG A 119 30.79 -5.18 1.82
N SER A 120 30.97 -6.06 0.86
CA SER A 120 32.25 -6.72 0.58
C SER A 120 33.29 -5.67 0.19
N LYS A 121 34.44 -5.65 0.86
CA LYS A 121 35.51 -4.70 0.57
C LYS A 121 36.20 -5.01 -0.76
N PHE A 122 36.28 -6.30 -1.11
CA PHE A 122 36.95 -6.78 -2.30
C PHE A 122 36.24 -8.10 -2.76
N PRO A 123 35.97 -8.24 -4.05
CA PRO A 123 35.98 -7.18 -5.07
C PRO A 123 34.89 -6.13 -4.82
N VAL A 124 35.11 -4.89 -5.29
CA VAL A 124 34.08 -3.83 -5.27
C VAL A 124 33.13 -4.09 -6.43
N TYR A 125 31.92 -4.53 -6.12
CA TYR A 125 30.90 -4.81 -7.12
C TYR A 125 30.12 -3.57 -7.52
N THR A 126 29.95 -3.38 -8.82
CA THR A 126 28.91 -2.48 -9.38
C THR A 126 27.51 -3.07 -9.08
N ASP A 127 26.47 -2.25 -9.25
CA ASP A 127 25.08 -2.74 -9.03
C ASP A 127 24.72 -3.87 -10.02
N MET A 128 25.29 -3.88 -11.22
CA MET A 128 25.11 -4.97 -12.20
C MET A 128 25.83 -6.24 -11.76
N GLU A 129 27.09 -6.14 -11.35
CA GLU A 129 27.84 -7.28 -10.87
C GLU A 129 27.22 -7.88 -9.62
N ILE A 130 26.62 -7.06 -8.74
CA ILE A 130 25.82 -7.56 -7.59
C ILE A 130 24.63 -8.37 -8.05
N PHE A 131 23.93 -7.92 -9.09
CA PHE A 131 22.80 -8.65 -9.66
C PHE A 131 23.24 -10.02 -10.23
N ASP A 132 24.31 -10.05 -11.01
CA ASP A 132 24.82 -11.26 -11.65
C ASP A 132 25.35 -12.24 -10.58
N GLU A 133 26.17 -11.75 -9.64
CA GLU A 133 26.75 -12.56 -8.57
C GLU A 133 25.68 -13.07 -7.61
N PHE A 134 24.66 -12.26 -7.28
CA PHE A 134 23.53 -12.70 -6.48
C PHE A 134 22.82 -13.88 -7.15
N ASN A 135 22.48 -13.75 -8.44
CA ASN A 135 21.77 -14.79 -9.16
C ASN A 135 22.63 -16.07 -9.31
N ARG A 136 23.95 -15.93 -9.47
CA ARG A 136 24.89 -17.05 -9.47
C ARG A 136 24.87 -17.80 -8.14
N ILE A 137 24.99 -17.08 -7.02
CA ILE A 137 24.97 -17.66 -5.66
C ILE A 137 23.63 -18.34 -5.40
N VAL A 138 22.51 -17.72 -5.77
CA VAL A 138 21.18 -18.28 -5.57
C VAL A 138 20.97 -19.53 -6.44
N ALA A 139 21.41 -19.52 -7.68
CA ALA A 139 21.34 -20.70 -8.56
C ALA A 139 22.14 -21.87 -7.97
N GLU A 140 23.38 -21.63 -7.54
CA GLU A 140 24.24 -22.64 -6.91
C GLU A 140 23.62 -23.16 -5.59
N HIS A 141 23.08 -22.28 -4.76
CA HIS A 141 22.38 -22.68 -3.54
C HIS A 141 21.19 -23.58 -3.86
N ASN A 142 20.38 -23.20 -4.84
CA ASN A 142 19.16 -23.94 -5.21
C ASN A 142 19.43 -25.34 -5.79
N THR A 143 20.61 -25.58 -6.39
CA THR A 143 21.00 -26.93 -6.85
C THR A 143 21.16 -27.91 -5.71
N ARG A 144 21.47 -27.43 -4.51
CA ARG A 144 21.69 -28.23 -3.30
C ARG A 144 20.40 -28.42 -2.49
N ILE A 145 19.32 -27.72 -2.83
CA ILE A 145 18.07 -27.73 -2.06
C ILE A 145 17.02 -28.59 -2.74
N THR A 146 16.60 -29.64 -2.05
CA THR A 146 15.57 -30.58 -2.52
C THR A 146 14.15 -30.06 -2.33
N ARG A 147 13.91 -29.31 -1.24
CA ARG A 147 12.58 -28.75 -0.93
C ARG A 147 12.37 -27.43 -1.63
N GLU A 148 11.32 -27.31 -2.44
CA GLU A 148 10.99 -26.09 -3.17
C GLU A 148 10.73 -24.86 -2.25
N ALA A 149 10.13 -25.11 -1.09
CA ALA A 149 9.86 -24.06 -0.10
C ALA A 149 11.12 -23.39 0.49
N ASP A 150 12.26 -24.08 0.43
CA ASP A 150 13.55 -23.58 0.96
C ASP A 150 14.40 -22.89 -0.13
N ARG A 151 13.99 -22.99 -1.39
CA ARG A 151 14.68 -22.33 -2.51
C ARG A 151 14.58 -20.82 -2.42
N LEU A 152 15.67 -20.16 -2.75
CA LEU A 152 15.73 -18.70 -2.85
C LEU A 152 15.22 -18.23 -4.22
N LYS A 153 14.62 -17.06 -4.26
CA LYS A 153 14.11 -16.48 -5.51
C LYS A 153 15.22 -15.80 -6.29
N LEU A 154 15.31 -16.12 -7.58
CA LEU A 154 16.12 -15.37 -8.53
C LEU A 154 15.51 -13.97 -8.75
N ILE A 155 16.35 -12.98 -8.99
CA ILE A 155 15.91 -11.62 -9.33
C ILE A 155 15.95 -11.49 -10.84
N GLU A 156 14.83 -11.12 -11.45
CA GLU A 156 14.68 -11.04 -12.91
C GLU A 156 15.25 -9.73 -13.50
N SER A 157 15.38 -8.68 -12.69
CA SER A 157 15.76 -7.36 -13.18
C SER A 157 16.80 -6.70 -12.29
N PRO A 158 17.92 -6.19 -12.87
CA PRO A 158 18.92 -5.41 -12.15
C PRO A 158 18.32 -4.20 -11.41
N GLN A 159 17.29 -3.56 -11.99
CA GLN A 159 16.60 -2.43 -11.37
C GLN A 159 15.98 -2.79 -10.02
N THR A 160 15.59 -4.05 -9.82
CA THR A 160 15.06 -4.52 -8.53
C THR A 160 16.15 -4.50 -7.45
N VAL A 161 17.39 -4.87 -7.79
CA VAL A 161 18.55 -4.80 -6.89
C VAL A 161 18.86 -3.34 -6.54
N ILE A 162 18.95 -2.49 -7.55
CA ILE A 162 19.24 -1.05 -7.41
C ILE A 162 18.22 -0.41 -6.46
N ASN A 163 16.94 -0.63 -6.70
CA ASN A 163 15.85 -0.08 -5.89
C ASN A 163 15.90 -0.60 -4.45
N TYR A 164 16.24 -1.86 -4.26
CA TYR A 164 16.37 -2.46 -2.94
C TYR A 164 17.53 -1.83 -2.15
N LEU A 165 18.70 -1.73 -2.77
CA LEU A 165 19.90 -1.13 -2.14
C LEU A 165 19.70 0.35 -1.82
N TYR A 166 19.01 1.09 -2.71
CA TYR A 166 18.63 2.48 -2.46
C TYR A 166 17.69 2.62 -1.25
N LYS A 167 16.66 1.79 -1.20
CA LYS A 167 15.66 1.80 -0.12
C LYS A 167 16.25 1.42 1.24
N THR A 168 17.29 0.61 1.27
CA THR A 168 18.00 0.24 2.50
C THR A 168 19.02 1.28 2.96
N GLY A 169 19.18 2.39 2.24
CA GLY A 169 20.10 3.49 2.59
C GLY A 169 21.58 3.19 2.36
N ILE A 170 21.92 1.97 1.95
CA ILE A 170 23.33 1.54 1.79
C ILE A 170 24.03 2.30 0.67
N LYS A 171 23.30 2.70 -0.36
CA LYS A 171 23.85 3.48 -1.46
C LYS A 171 24.28 4.89 -1.03
N LEU A 172 23.53 5.51 -0.11
CA LEU A 172 23.87 6.83 0.46
C LEU A 172 25.13 6.77 1.35
N TRP A 173 25.26 5.71 2.13
CA TRP A 173 26.37 5.52 3.04
C TRP A 173 27.72 5.32 2.31
N TRP A 174 27.70 4.70 1.11
CA TRP A 174 28.91 4.41 0.33
C TRP A 174 29.48 5.65 -0.38
N TYR A 175 28.67 6.65 -0.69
CA TYR A 175 29.10 7.89 -1.35
C TYR A 175 29.48 9.03 -0.39
N GLY A 176 29.52 8.80 0.92
CA GLY A 176 30.04 9.75 1.90
C GLY A 176 29.22 11.03 2.05
N VAL A 177 27.90 10.97 1.81
CA VAL A 177 26.97 12.08 2.04
C VAL A 177 26.15 11.80 3.29
#